data_2f5b5bd3584e3032b0ba33a6c5e87961
#
_entry.id   2f5b5bd3584e3032b0ba33a6c5e87961
#
_cell.length_a   1.000
_cell.length_b   1.000
_cell.length_c   1.000
_cell.angle_alpha   90.00
_cell.angle_beta   90.00
_cell.angle_gamma   90.00
#
_symmetry.space_group_name_H-M   'P 1'
#
loop_
_entity.id
_entity.type
_entity.pdbx_description
1 polymer ?
#
loop_
_entity_poly.entity_id
_entity_poly.type
_entity_poly.pdbx_seq_one_letter_code
_entity_poly.pdbx_strand_id
1 'polypeptide(L)' 'MNDAIADVTIHINESIDAQTRVSLEKRLLAMDGVAAASSHNGTSHLIVVKFDPERLQTHDILQTVVATGLHAELIGL' A
#
# COMPACT_ATOMS: atom_id res chain seq x y z
N MET A 1 21.60 7.90 13.04
CA MET A 1 20.21 7.93 12.64
C MET A 1 19.93 6.88 11.60
N ASN A 2 18.89 6.16 11.75
CA ASN A 2 18.52 5.12 10.80
C ASN A 2 17.30 5.56 10.02
N ASP A 3 17.50 5.74 8.72
CA ASP A 3 16.43 6.14 7.84
C ASP A 3 16.04 5.00 6.91
N ALA A 4 16.19 3.77 7.38
CA ALA A 4 15.86 2.63 6.56
C ALA A 4 14.37 2.65 6.24
N ILE A 5 14.07 2.73 4.96
CA ILE A 5 12.71 2.67 4.45
C ILE A 5 12.61 1.39 3.64
N ALA A 6 11.56 0.64 3.89
CA ALA A 6 11.30 -0.59 3.16
C ALA A 6 10.20 -0.33 2.14
N ASP A 7 10.21 -1.11 1.08
CA ASP A 7 9.18 -1.07 0.05
C ASP A 7 8.41 -2.37 0.09
N VAL A 8 7.11 -2.28 -0.15
CA VAL A 8 6.30 -3.45 -0.39
C VAL A 8 5.37 -3.15 -1.56
N THR A 9 5.13 -4.15 -2.39
CA THR A 9 4.17 -4.03 -3.48
C THR A 9 2.94 -4.84 -3.13
N ILE A 10 1.78 -4.22 -3.28
CA ILE A 10 0.50 -4.86 -3.02
C ILE A 10 -0.18 -5.08 -4.36
N HIS A 11 -0.60 -6.31 -4.62
CA HIS A 11 -1.38 -6.66 -5.79
C HIS A 11 -2.85 -6.72 -5.38
N ILE A 12 -3.71 -6.00 -6.09
CA ILE A 12 -5.14 -5.98 -5.85
C ILE A 12 -5.81 -6.78 -6.96
N ASN A 13 -6.63 -7.74 -6.58
CA ASN A 13 -7.25 -8.65 -7.56
C ASN A 13 -8.32 -7.95 -8.39
N GLU A 14 -9.06 -7.02 -7.78
CA GLU A 14 -10.14 -6.33 -8.45
C GLU A 14 -9.62 -5.22 -9.34
N SER A 15 -10.38 -4.89 -10.37
CA SER A 15 -10.15 -3.66 -11.13
C SER A 15 -10.78 -2.51 -10.37
N ILE A 16 -9.95 -1.54 -9.98
CA ILE A 16 -10.45 -0.39 -9.25
C ILE A 16 -10.31 0.85 -10.12
N ASP A 17 -11.25 1.78 -9.97
CA ASP A 17 -11.20 3.01 -10.73
C ASP A 17 -10.21 3.99 -10.08
N ALA A 18 -9.98 5.11 -10.75
CA ALA A 18 -9.00 6.09 -10.29
C ALA A 18 -9.40 6.67 -8.93
N GLN A 19 -10.68 6.89 -8.72
CA GLN A 19 -11.16 7.47 -7.47
C GLN A 19 -10.93 6.51 -6.30
N THR A 20 -11.23 5.25 -6.48
CA THR A 20 -10.98 4.23 -5.46
C THR A 20 -9.49 4.13 -5.17
N ARG A 21 -8.66 4.18 -6.21
CA ARG A 21 -7.22 4.11 -6.06
C ARG A 21 -6.68 5.28 -5.25
N VAL A 22 -7.16 6.50 -5.54
CA VAL A 22 -6.74 7.69 -4.80
C VAL A 22 -7.16 7.60 -3.34
N SER A 23 -8.38 7.14 -3.09
CA SER A 23 -8.87 6.96 -1.72
C SER A 23 -8.02 5.97 -0.96
N LEU A 24 -7.63 4.88 -1.62
CA LEU A 24 -6.81 3.87 -0.99
C LEU A 24 -5.41 4.40 -0.67
N GLU A 25 -4.83 5.15 -1.59
CA GLU A 25 -3.53 5.78 -1.36
C GLU A 25 -3.58 6.73 -0.17
N LYS A 26 -4.64 7.51 -0.06
CA LYS A 26 -4.81 8.42 1.07
C LYS A 26 -4.93 7.68 2.38
N ARG A 27 -5.64 6.56 2.37
CA ARG A 27 -5.82 5.74 3.56
C ARG A 27 -4.47 5.18 4.02
N LEU A 28 -3.66 4.72 3.08
CA LEU A 28 -2.34 4.21 3.39
C LEU A 28 -1.42 5.32 3.92
N LEU A 29 -1.47 6.48 3.30
CA LEU A 29 -0.66 7.62 3.73
C LEU A 29 -1.03 8.13 5.11
N ALA A 30 -2.24 7.85 5.58
CA ALA A 30 -2.68 8.25 6.91
C ALA A 30 -2.12 7.34 8.00
N MET A 31 -1.54 6.20 7.65
CA MET A 31 -0.96 5.29 8.63
C MET A 31 0.35 5.85 9.14
N ASP A 32 0.53 5.80 10.47
CA ASP A 32 1.79 6.21 11.06
C ASP A 32 2.89 5.24 10.64
N GLY A 33 3.92 5.77 10.00
CA GLY A 33 5.02 4.96 9.51
C GLY A 33 5.03 4.77 7.99
N VAL A 34 3.96 5.14 7.29
CA VAL A 34 3.94 5.10 5.83
C VAL A 34 4.51 6.41 5.30
N ALA A 35 5.54 6.30 4.47
CA ALA A 35 6.22 7.45 3.88
C ALA A 35 5.64 7.80 2.51
N ALA A 36 5.22 6.81 1.74
CA ALA A 36 4.67 7.03 0.41
C ALA A 36 3.81 5.86 -0.01
N ALA A 37 2.81 6.14 -0.82
CA ALA A 37 1.98 5.11 -1.43
C ALA A 37 1.63 5.60 -2.83
N SER A 38 1.94 4.80 -3.84
CA SER A 38 1.73 5.22 -5.22
C SER A 38 1.33 4.03 -6.09
N SER A 39 0.58 4.33 -7.12
CA SER A 39 0.22 3.37 -8.14
C SER A 39 0.62 3.94 -9.49
N HIS A 40 0.88 3.06 -10.44
CA HIS A 40 1.24 3.46 -11.78
C HIS A 40 0.03 3.42 -12.70
N ASN A 41 -0.04 4.41 -13.59
CA ASN A 41 -1.01 4.34 -14.68
C ASN A 41 -0.69 3.10 -15.52
N GLY A 42 -1.69 2.36 -15.89
CA GLY A 42 -1.49 1.12 -16.64
C GLY A 42 -1.21 -0.09 -15.77
N THR A 43 -0.95 0.12 -14.49
CA THR A 43 -0.80 -0.98 -13.53
C THR A 43 -1.69 -0.70 -12.33
N SER A 44 -3.00 -0.60 -12.60
CA SER A 44 -3.97 -0.21 -11.58
C SER A 44 -4.11 -1.23 -10.46
N HIS A 45 -3.57 -2.43 -10.67
CA HIS A 45 -3.63 -3.49 -9.67
C HIS A 45 -2.44 -3.48 -8.70
N LEU A 46 -1.47 -2.59 -8.91
CA LEU A 46 -0.25 -2.57 -8.11
C LEU A 46 -0.11 -1.25 -7.37
N ILE A 47 0.12 -1.35 -6.07
CA ILE A 47 0.42 -0.17 -5.25
C ILE A 47 1.73 -0.45 -4.55
N VAL A 48 2.68 0.47 -4.69
CA VAL A 48 3.96 0.40 -3.98
C VAL A 48 3.87 1.27 -2.75
N VAL A 49 4.19 0.71 -1.60
CA VAL A 49 4.14 1.44 -0.33
C VAL A 49 5.55 1.48 0.24
N LYS A 50 5.99 2.68 0.60
CA LYS A 50 7.25 2.87 1.31
C LYS A 50 6.93 3.18 2.75
N PHE A 51 7.58 2.47 3.66
CA PHE A 51 7.22 2.55 5.07
C PHE A 51 8.44 2.31 5.95
N ASP A 52 8.29 2.71 7.20
CA ASP A 52 9.31 2.51 8.23
C ASP A 52 9.07 1.13 8.86
N PRO A 53 9.96 0.16 8.64
CA PRO A 53 9.75 -1.20 9.14
C PRO A 53 9.87 -1.30 10.66
N GLU A 54 10.33 -0.26 11.33
CA GLU A 54 10.35 -0.23 12.79
C GLU A 54 9.02 0.20 13.37
N ARG A 55 8.13 0.77 12.57
CA ARG A 55 6.82 1.24 13.02
C ARG A 55 5.69 0.37 12.54
N LEU A 56 5.84 -0.25 11.36
CA LEU A 56 4.79 -1.02 10.72
C LEU A 56 5.34 -2.33 10.21
N GLN A 57 4.47 -3.32 10.19
CA GLN A 57 4.74 -4.57 9.48
C GLN A 57 3.98 -4.57 8.18
N THR A 58 4.45 -5.34 7.20
CA THR A 58 3.76 -5.46 5.92
C THR A 58 2.33 -5.96 6.10
N HIS A 59 2.11 -6.81 7.10
CA HIS A 59 0.80 -7.31 7.43
C HIS A 59 -0.18 -6.18 7.76
N ASP A 60 0.28 -5.15 8.49
CA ASP A 60 -0.56 -4.01 8.85
C ASP A 60 -1.01 -3.26 7.62
N ILE A 61 -0.10 -3.10 6.67
CA ILE A 61 -0.40 -2.41 5.41
C ILE A 61 -1.41 -3.21 4.60
N LEU A 62 -1.18 -4.51 4.47
CA LEU A 62 -2.10 -5.38 3.75
C LEU A 62 -3.49 -5.36 4.38
N GLN A 63 -3.57 -5.42 5.70
CA GLN A 63 -4.85 -5.42 6.40
C GLN A 63 -5.64 -4.14 6.14
N THR A 64 -4.97 -3.01 6.01
CA THR A 64 -5.63 -1.75 5.71
C THR A 64 -6.31 -1.82 4.34
N VAL A 65 -5.67 -2.44 3.37
CA VAL A 65 -6.24 -2.61 2.03
C VAL A 65 -7.41 -3.60 2.08
N VAL A 66 -7.21 -4.74 2.71
CA VAL A 66 -8.23 -5.80 2.78
C VAL A 66 -9.46 -5.31 3.54
N ALA A 67 -9.27 -4.46 4.53
CA ALA A 67 -10.38 -3.92 5.33
C ALA A 67 -11.35 -3.08 4.50
N THR A 68 -10.95 -2.62 3.31
CA THR A 68 -11.84 -1.88 2.42
C THR A 68 -12.75 -2.79 1.60
N GLY A 69 -12.60 -4.11 1.72
CA GLY A 69 -13.39 -5.08 0.98
C GLY A 69 -12.69 -5.62 -0.26
N LEU A 70 -11.47 -5.16 -0.53
CA LEU A 70 -10.71 -5.62 -1.68
C LEU A 70 -9.94 -6.89 -1.34
N HIS A 71 -9.69 -7.69 -2.38
CA HIS A 71 -8.83 -8.87 -2.25
C HIS A 71 -7.44 -8.46 -2.71
N ALA A 72 -6.46 -8.64 -1.85
CA ALA A 72 -5.12 -8.17 -2.12
C ALA A 72 -4.10 -9.12 -1.52
N GLU A 73 -2.90 -9.07 -2.08
CA GLU A 73 -1.79 -9.89 -1.58
C GLU A 73 -0.48 -9.12 -1.74
N LEU A 74 0.49 -9.48 -0.94
CA LEU A 74 1.82 -8.91 -1.02
C LEU A 74 2.62 -9.65 -2.08
N ILE A 75 3.30 -8.91 -2.96
CA ILE A 75 4.14 -9.50 -3.98
C ILE A 75 5.53 -8.89 -3.92
N GLY A 76 6.29 -9.31 -2.98
CA GLY A 76 7.67 -8.90 -2.87
C GLY A 76 7.87 -7.71 -1.94
N LEU A 77 9.06 -7.65 -1.48
CA LEU A 77 9.57 -6.60 -0.62
C LEU A 77 10.76 -5.94 -1.27
#